data_4621d14a2fc2cc0c5f14331e10b61791
#
_entry.id   4621d14a2fc2cc0c5f14331e10b61791
#
_cell.length_a   1.000
_cell.length_b   1.000
_cell.length_c   1.000
_cell.angle_alpha   90.00
_cell.angle_beta   90.00
_cell.angle_gamma   90.00
#
_symmetry.space_group_name_H-M   'P 1'
#
loop_
_entity.id
_entity.type
_entity.pdbx_description
1 polymer ?
#
loop_
_entity_poly.entity_id
_entity_poly.type
_entity_poly.pdbx_seq_one_letter_code
_entity_poly.pdbx_strand_id
1 'polypeptide(L)'
;TRLRVVPAALAAGATIGVALPFLPLFQPNSWLRVTVLLVLIVGVAGVGMRRVSRSAAIVVAGQLVIGLVAILLLLLRSTLWYALPTVDTVTTVTAAVPAFVRSVTEQAAPVGATAPVILVLAVVFVLLAVSVDALAVTKRMPGAAGIPLLTAYVAAASNSTEGLAFTYFLIPAAAWVALLAHEGTSRLVRWGAVIARPRGGQARNPAPGILTWARGVALIAIAAAVVLPGVLPYLPPRFIADGLARGDRGGNGVGSSLQDTLAVAQHLGDRS
;
A
#
# COMPACT_ATOMS: atom_id res chain seq x y z
N THR A 1 18.67 -9.39 -22.44
CA THR A 1 17.89 -8.67 -21.42
C THR A 1 16.44 -9.11 -21.51
N ARG A 2 16.02 -10.16 -20.80
CA ARG A 2 14.60 -10.53 -20.73
C ARG A 2 13.88 -9.39 -20.04
N LEU A 3 12.88 -8.83 -20.71
CA LEU A 3 12.00 -7.80 -20.19
C LEU A 3 11.38 -8.31 -18.87
N ARG A 4 11.58 -7.56 -17.79
CA ARG A 4 10.99 -7.89 -16.48
C ARG A 4 9.53 -7.42 -16.42
N VAL A 5 8.74 -7.81 -17.42
CA VAL A 5 7.32 -7.43 -17.52
C VAL A 5 6.52 -8.13 -16.43
N VAL A 6 6.75 -9.42 -16.23
CA VAL A 6 5.98 -10.21 -15.24
C VAL A 6 6.15 -9.68 -13.81
N PRO A 7 7.37 -9.48 -13.28
CA PRO A 7 7.50 -8.93 -11.94
C PRO A 7 6.99 -7.47 -11.84
N ALA A 8 7.10 -6.67 -12.90
CA ALA A 8 6.52 -5.33 -12.92
C ALA A 8 4.98 -5.36 -12.90
N ALA A 9 4.37 -6.28 -13.64
CA ALA A 9 2.92 -6.47 -13.62
C ALA A 9 2.43 -6.96 -12.24
N LEU A 10 3.16 -7.89 -11.60
CA LEU A 10 2.85 -8.33 -10.25
C LEU A 10 3.01 -7.22 -9.22
N ALA A 11 4.04 -6.37 -9.33
CA ALA A 11 4.25 -5.21 -8.48
C ALA A 11 3.11 -4.18 -8.63
N ALA A 12 2.71 -3.89 -9.87
CA ALA A 12 1.56 -3.02 -10.15
C ALA A 12 0.26 -3.64 -9.60
N GLY A 13 0.04 -4.94 -9.80
CA GLY A 13 -1.12 -5.67 -9.27
C GLY A 13 -1.18 -5.63 -7.74
N ALA A 14 -0.04 -5.79 -7.04
CA ALA A 14 0.03 -5.67 -5.59
C ALA A 14 -0.30 -4.25 -5.10
N THR A 15 0.19 -3.23 -5.81
CA THR A 15 -0.12 -1.82 -5.49
C THR A 15 -1.60 -1.50 -5.74
N ILE A 16 -2.19 -2.00 -6.82
CA ILE A 16 -3.64 -1.86 -7.08
C ILE A 16 -4.44 -2.63 -6.03
N GLY A 17 -4.00 -3.83 -5.65
CA GLY A 17 -4.63 -4.63 -4.61
C GLY A 17 -4.71 -3.90 -3.28
N VAL A 18 -3.66 -3.18 -2.90
CA VAL A 18 -3.64 -2.40 -1.66
C VAL A 18 -4.44 -1.09 -1.74
N ALA A 19 -4.89 -0.68 -2.93
CA ALA A 19 -5.84 0.42 -3.06
C ALA A 19 -7.28 0.01 -2.71
N LEU A 20 -7.63 -1.28 -2.82
CA LEU A 20 -8.99 -1.77 -2.54
C LEU A 20 -9.45 -1.53 -1.09
N PRO A 21 -8.62 -1.72 -0.05
CA PRO A 21 -8.96 -1.35 1.32
C PRO A 21 -9.41 0.11 1.53
N PHE A 22 -9.06 1.02 0.62
CA PHE A 22 -9.47 2.43 0.69
C PHE A 22 -10.86 2.69 0.09
N LEU A 23 -11.48 1.70 -0.58
CA LEU A 23 -12.82 1.85 -1.19
C LEU A 23 -13.92 2.23 -0.19
N PRO A 24 -14.02 1.60 1.00
CA PRO A 24 -15.01 2.01 1.97
C PRO A 24 -14.72 3.37 2.64
N LEU A 25 -13.47 3.85 2.55
CA LEU A 25 -13.06 5.10 3.20
C LEU A 25 -13.37 6.34 2.35
N PHE A 26 -13.35 6.21 1.02
CA PHE A 26 -13.51 7.35 0.11
C PHE A 26 -14.58 7.09 -0.95
N GLN A 27 -15.60 7.95 -1.02
CA GLN A 27 -16.67 7.87 -2.02
C GLN A 27 -16.90 9.24 -2.70
N PRO A 28 -17.24 9.25 -4.02
CA PRO A 28 -17.43 8.11 -4.93
C PRO A 28 -16.09 7.47 -5.33
N ASN A 29 -16.16 6.22 -5.82
CA ASN A 29 -14.98 5.40 -6.17
C ASN A 29 -14.27 5.85 -7.47
N SER A 30 -14.54 7.05 -7.97
CA SER A 30 -13.91 7.61 -9.17
C SER A 30 -12.39 7.75 -9.03
N TRP A 31 -11.88 7.99 -7.83
CA TRP A 31 -10.46 8.07 -7.51
C TRP A 31 -9.71 6.77 -7.84
N LEU A 32 -10.34 5.61 -7.70
CA LEU A 32 -9.70 4.32 -7.98
C LEU A 32 -9.30 4.20 -9.46
N ARG A 33 -10.14 4.67 -10.39
CA ARG A 33 -9.81 4.64 -11.83
C ARG A 33 -8.55 5.46 -12.13
N VAL A 34 -8.43 6.62 -11.53
CA VAL A 34 -7.24 7.49 -11.65
C VAL A 34 -6.02 6.80 -11.05
N THR A 35 -6.16 6.23 -9.87
CA THR A 35 -5.09 5.48 -9.18
C THR A 35 -4.61 4.30 -10.01
N VAL A 36 -5.51 3.47 -10.52
CA VAL A 36 -5.16 2.31 -11.38
C VAL A 36 -4.40 2.78 -12.61
N LEU A 37 -4.88 3.82 -13.29
CA LEU A 37 -4.23 4.36 -14.48
C LEU A 37 -2.81 4.85 -14.16
N LEU A 38 -2.63 5.60 -13.08
CA LEU A 38 -1.32 6.11 -12.65
C LEU A 38 -0.35 4.98 -12.28
N VAL A 39 -0.82 3.97 -11.54
CA VAL A 39 0.00 2.79 -11.20
C VAL A 39 0.46 2.05 -12.46
N LEU A 40 -0.42 1.89 -13.45
CA LEU A 40 -0.08 1.26 -14.72
C LEU A 40 0.93 2.11 -15.51
N ILE A 41 0.76 3.44 -15.56
CA ILE A 41 1.70 4.35 -16.23
C ILE A 41 3.09 4.23 -15.58
N VAL A 42 3.17 4.26 -14.24
CA VAL A 42 4.43 4.10 -13.50
C VAL A 42 5.06 2.73 -13.77
N GLY A 43 4.27 1.66 -13.79
CA GLY A 43 4.75 0.31 -14.08
C GLY A 43 5.33 0.19 -15.49
N VAL A 44 4.63 0.72 -16.51
CA VAL A 44 5.10 0.76 -17.90
C VAL A 44 6.35 1.63 -18.03
N ALA A 45 6.37 2.80 -17.38
CA ALA A 45 7.53 3.68 -17.33
C ALA A 45 8.75 2.95 -16.75
N GLY A 46 8.59 2.19 -15.66
CA GLY A 46 9.66 1.40 -15.07
C GLY A 46 10.20 0.34 -16.02
N VAL A 47 9.33 -0.37 -16.76
CA VAL A 47 9.76 -1.33 -17.80
C VAL A 47 10.54 -0.62 -18.90
N GLY A 48 10.06 0.55 -19.37
CA GLY A 48 10.71 1.37 -20.39
C GLY A 48 12.08 1.88 -19.95
N MET A 49 12.14 2.49 -18.75
CA MET A 49 13.39 3.05 -18.20
C MET A 49 14.48 2.00 -18.01
N ARG A 50 14.10 0.76 -17.61
CA ARG A 50 15.05 -0.37 -17.49
C ARG A 50 15.63 -0.85 -18.83
N ARG A 51 15.03 -0.45 -19.96
CA ARG A 51 15.64 -0.67 -21.30
C ARG A 51 16.73 0.34 -21.61
N VAL A 52 16.51 1.58 -21.16
CA VAL A 52 17.40 2.72 -21.45
C VAL A 52 18.56 2.77 -20.44
N SER A 53 18.32 2.51 -19.17
CA SER A 53 19.33 2.61 -18.13
C SER A 53 19.38 1.38 -17.22
N ARG A 54 20.60 1.03 -16.77
CA ARG A 54 20.86 0.00 -15.77
C ARG A 54 20.96 0.59 -14.36
N SER A 55 21.03 1.90 -14.21
CA SER A 55 21.09 2.58 -12.93
C SER A 55 19.72 2.59 -12.27
N ALA A 56 19.66 2.06 -11.04
CA ALA A 56 18.43 2.06 -10.25
C ALA A 56 17.93 3.48 -9.97
N ALA A 57 18.84 4.42 -9.73
CA ALA A 57 18.49 5.82 -9.47
C ALA A 57 17.82 6.48 -10.68
N ILE A 58 18.35 6.24 -11.89
CA ILE A 58 17.77 6.79 -13.12
C ILE A 58 16.38 6.19 -13.40
N VAL A 59 16.19 4.89 -13.14
CA VAL A 59 14.88 4.22 -13.32
C VAL A 59 13.87 4.84 -12.36
N VAL A 60 14.20 4.97 -11.08
CA VAL A 60 13.32 5.54 -10.05
C VAL A 60 13.02 7.02 -10.36
N ALA A 61 14.04 7.81 -10.68
CA ALA A 61 13.86 9.21 -11.04
C ALA A 61 12.95 9.37 -12.26
N GLY A 62 13.15 8.54 -13.31
CA GLY A 62 12.30 8.54 -14.49
C GLY A 62 10.84 8.16 -14.19
N GLN A 63 10.61 7.17 -13.32
CA GLN A 63 9.27 6.81 -12.87
C GLN A 63 8.60 7.95 -12.10
N LEU A 64 9.34 8.61 -11.20
CA LEU A 64 8.82 9.77 -10.45
C LEU A 64 8.45 10.92 -11.38
N VAL A 65 9.32 11.26 -12.34
CA VAL A 65 9.05 12.33 -13.31
C VAL A 65 7.83 11.99 -14.17
N ILE A 66 7.76 10.77 -14.71
CA ILE A 66 6.61 10.34 -15.53
C ILE A 66 5.34 10.29 -14.69
N GLY A 67 5.39 9.81 -13.45
CA GLY A 67 4.28 9.80 -12.51
C GLY A 67 3.78 11.22 -12.19
N LEU A 68 4.71 12.15 -11.94
CA LEU A 68 4.38 13.56 -11.70
C LEU A 68 3.72 14.18 -12.93
N VAL A 69 4.30 14.00 -14.12
CA VAL A 69 3.72 14.50 -15.38
C VAL A 69 2.32 13.91 -15.60
N ALA A 70 2.13 12.62 -15.31
CA ALA A 70 0.82 11.99 -15.43
C ALA A 70 -0.21 12.59 -14.46
N ILE A 71 0.17 12.87 -13.22
CA ILE A 71 -0.70 13.56 -12.25
C ILE A 71 -1.07 14.95 -12.75
N LEU A 72 -0.09 15.73 -13.22
CA LEU A 72 -0.32 17.08 -13.75
C LEU A 72 -1.30 17.05 -14.94
N LEU A 73 -1.11 16.15 -15.88
CA LEU A 73 -1.94 16.06 -17.08
C LEU A 73 -3.34 15.50 -16.81
N LEU A 74 -3.50 14.58 -15.84
CA LEU A 74 -4.78 13.95 -15.56
C LEU A 74 -5.64 14.74 -14.57
N LEU A 75 -5.03 15.36 -13.54
CA LEU A 75 -5.75 15.99 -12.44
C LEU A 75 -5.68 17.51 -12.45
N LEU A 76 -4.60 18.09 -12.99
CA LEU A 76 -4.32 19.52 -12.92
C LEU A 76 -4.30 20.20 -14.31
N ARG A 77 -4.90 19.54 -15.32
CA ARG A 77 -4.88 20.04 -16.70
C ARG A 77 -5.43 21.48 -16.84
N SER A 78 -6.40 21.84 -16.03
CA SER A 78 -7.01 23.18 -16.06
C SER A 78 -6.11 24.29 -15.52
N THR A 79 -5.08 23.95 -14.74
CA THR A 79 -4.11 24.89 -14.17
C THR A 79 -2.79 24.94 -14.94
N LEU A 80 -2.68 24.17 -16.05
CA LEU A 80 -1.49 24.12 -16.87
C LEU A 80 -1.59 25.08 -18.06
N TRP A 81 -0.51 25.78 -18.34
CA TRP A 81 -0.35 26.55 -19.56
C TRP A 81 0.61 25.80 -20.51
N TYR A 82 0.07 25.30 -21.66
CA TYR A 82 0.83 24.46 -22.59
C TYR A 82 1.64 23.33 -21.95
N ALA A 83 1.02 22.62 -20.98
CA ALA A 83 1.63 21.54 -20.17
C ALA A 83 2.72 21.99 -19.19
N LEU A 84 2.94 23.27 -18.99
CA LEU A 84 3.84 23.81 -17.95
C LEU A 84 3.04 24.17 -16.69
N PRO A 85 3.55 23.84 -15.50
CA PRO A 85 2.93 24.23 -14.26
C PRO A 85 2.96 25.75 -14.07
N THR A 86 1.81 26.34 -13.70
CA THR A 86 1.67 27.75 -13.42
C THR A 86 1.67 27.99 -11.90
N VAL A 87 1.59 29.27 -11.48
CA VAL A 87 1.43 29.63 -10.06
C VAL A 87 0.17 28.98 -9.49
N ASP A 88 -0.91 28.94 -10.29
CA ASP A 88 -2.17 28.28 -9.87
C ASP A 88 -2.01 26.78 -9.66
N THR A 89 -1.12 26.10 -10.40
CA THR A 89 -0.78 24.70 -10.15
C THR A 89 -0.12 24.53 -8.79
N VAL A 90 0.84 25.41 -8.46
CA VAL A 90 1.55 25.37 -7.17
C VAL A 90 0.60 25.64 -6.01
N THR A 91 -0.26 26.67 -6.12
CA THR A 91 -1.24 27.00 -5.09
C THR A 91 -2.26 25.87 -4.89
N THR A 92 -2.73 25.24 -5.96
CA THR A 92 -3.65 24.10 -5.89
C THR A 92 -3.01 22.91 -5.19
N VAL A 93 -1.77 22.57 -5.52
CA VAL A 93 -1.04 21.44 -4.90
C VAL A 93 -0.77 21.72 -3.41
N THR A 94 -0.31 22.93 -3.06
CA THR A 94 -0.01 23.28 -1.67
C THR A 94 -1.28 23.35 -0.81
N ALA A 95 -2.42 23.77 -1.38
CA ALA A 95 -3.70 23.78 -0.68
C ALA A 95 -4.34 22.40 -0.54
N ALA A 96 -3.93 21.42 -1.39
CA ALA A 96 -4.54 20.08 -1.39
C ALA A 96 -4.26 19.30 -0.10
N VAL A 97 -3.04 19.41 0.45
CA VAL A 97 -2.66 18.67 1.67
C VAL A 97 -3.47 19.12 2.89
N PRO A 98 -3.54 20.42 3.24
CA PRO A 98 -4.36 20.84 4.37
C PRO A 98 -5.86 20.60 4.14
N ALA A 99 -6.35 20.68 2.89
CA ALA A 99 -7.73 20.35 2.57
C ALA A 99 -8.00 18.84 2.77
N PHE A 100 -7.09 17.98 2.36
CA PHE A 100 -7.17 16.52 2.61
C PHE A 100 -7.20 16.22 4.11
N VAL A 101 -6.25 16.77 4.88
CA VAL A 101 -6.17 16.55 6.33
C VAL A 101 -7.48 16.98 7.00
N ARG A 102 -8.00 18.16 6.64
CA ARG A 102 -9.27 18.64 7.16
C ARG A 102 -10.42 17.71 6.83
N SER A 103 -10.53 17.25 5.58
CA SER A 103 -11.58 16.31 5.17
C SER A 103 -11.55 15.01 5.95
N VAL A 104 -10.36 14.46 6.22
CA VAL A 104 -10.20 13.18 6.95
C VAL A 104 -10.42 13.35 8.46
N THR A 105 -10.10 14.53 9.03
CA THR A 105 -10.27 14.77 10.48
C THR A 105 -11.67 15.21 10.85
N GLU A 106 -12.38 15.92 9.96
CA GLU A 106 -13.70 16.49 10.24
C GLU A 106 -14.85 15.58 9.76
N GLN A 107 -14.61 14.67 8.83
CA GLN A 107 -15.63 13.79 8.26
C GLN A 107 -15.43 12.35 8.73
N ALA A 108 -16.51 11.74 9.22
CA ALA A 108 -16.52 10.27 9.41
C ALA A 108 -16.49 9.56 8.05
N ALA A 109 -15.86 8.37 8.00
CA ALA A 109 -15.89 7.55 6.79
C ALA A 109 -17.33 7.17 6.41
N PRO A 110 -17.71 7.21 5.12
CA PRO A 110 -16.89 7.51 3.95
C PRO A 110 -16.65 9.00 3.70
N VAL A 111 -15.39 9.40 3.52
CA VAL A 111 -14.99 10.77 3.20
C VAL A 111 -15.26 11.07 1.73
N GLY A 112 -15.75 12.26 1.43
CA GLY A 112 -16.01 12.69 0.05
C GLY A 112 -14.73 12.73 -0.79
N ALA A 113 -14.70 12.01 -1.91
CA ALA A 113 -13.57 12.01 -2.85
C ALA A 113 -13.55 13.29 -3.69
N THR A 114 -13.26 14.41 -3.04
CA THR A 114 -13.08 15.73 -3.67
C THR A 114 -11.77 15.83 -4.44
N ALA A 115 -11.61 16.85 -5.29
CA ALA A 115 -10.39 17.02 -6.09
C ALA A 115 -9.09 17.03 -5.26
N PRO A 116 -9.01 17.74 -4.09
CA PRO A 116 -7.84 17.66 -3.20
C PRO A 116 -7.58 16.25 -2.68
N VAL A 117 -8.62 15.49 -2.29
CA VAL A 117 -8.51 14.12 -1.80
C VAL A 117 -7.98 13.21 -2.89
N ILE A 118 -8.52 13.29 -4.10
CA ILE A 118 -8.07 12.50 -5.26
C ILE A 118 -6.60 12.82 -5.58
N LEU A 119 -6.21 14.10 -5.53
CA LEU A 119 -4.84 14.51 -5.80
C LEU A 119 -3.85 13.93 -4.79
N VAL A 120 -4.16 14.00 -3.49
CA VAL A 120 -3.29 13.44 -2.44
C VAL A 120 -3.20 11.92 -2.56
N LEU A 121 -4.32 11.22 -2.77
CA LEU A 121 -4.34 9.79 -3.00
C LEU A 121 -3.50 9.41 -4.25
N ALA A 122 -3.63 10.16 -5.35
CA ALA A 122 -2.85 9.94 -6.56
C ALA A 122 -1.34 10.03 -6.29
N VAL A 123 -0.89 11.06 -5.56
CA VAL A 123 0.53 11.21 -5.17
C VAL A 123 0.98 10.04 -4.30
N VAL A 124 0.21 9.69 -3.27
CA VAL A 124 0.53 8.58 -2.36
C VAL A 124 0.66 7.26 -3.13
N PHE A 125 -0.28 6.94 -4.02
CA PHE A 125 -0.24 5.69 -4.78
C PHE A 125 0.83 5.68 -5.87
N VAL A 126 1.19 6.82 -6.46
CA VAL A 126 2.36 6.92 -7.36
C VAL A 126 3.65 6.65 -6.57
N LEU A 127 3.84 7.26 -5.41
CA LEU A 127 5.00 7.01 -4.57
C LEU A 127 5.07 5.55 -4.09
N LEU A 128 3.93 4.98 -3.74
CA LEU A 128 3.80 3.57 -3.37
C LEU A 128 4.19 2.67 -4.55
N ALA A 129 3.65 2.91 -5.74
CA ALA A 129 3.95 2.14 -6.95
C ALA A 129 5.45 2.19 -7.30
N VAL A 130 6.05 3.39 -7.26
CA VAL A 130 7.49 3.56 -7.49
C VAL A 130 8.30 2.81 -6.45
N SER A 131 7.92 2.88 -5.17
CA SER A 131 8.63 2.20 -4.07
C SER A 131 8.56 0.68 -4.22
N VAL A 132 7.37 0.14 -4.49
CA VAL A 132 7.16 -1.31 -4.70
C VAL A 132 7.93 -1.80 -5.93
N ASP A 133 7.84 -1.09 -7.06
CA ASP A 133 8.59 -1.44 -8.30
C ASP A 133 10.11 -1.32 -8.08
N ALA A 134 10.57 -0.27 -7.40
CA ALA A 134 11.99 -0.08 -7.10
C ALA A 134 12.54 -1.23 -6.24
N LEU A 135 11.82 -1.62 -5.19
CA LEU A 135 12.25 -2.69 -4.30
C LEU A 135 12.11 -4.07 -4.97
N ALA A 136 10.95 -4.38 -5.52
CA ALA A 136 10.66 -5.70 -6.07
C ALA A 136 11.41 -5.99 -7.37
N VAL A 137 11.37 -5.04 -8.32
CA VAL A 137 11.80 -5.28 -9.69
C VAL A 137 13.22 -4.75 -9.94
N THR A 138 13.50 -3.52 -9.51
CA THR A 138 14.79 -2.86 -9.77
C THR A 138 15.88 -3.42 -8.85
N LYS A 139 15.67 -3.40 -7.53
CA LYS A 139 16.61 -3.93 -6.53
C LYS A 139 16.52 -5.44 -6.33
N ARG A 140 15.48 -6.11 -6.83
CA ARG A 140 15.25 -7.56 -6.68
C ARG A 140 15.10 -8.01 -5.23
N MET A 141 14.46 -7.21 -4.43
CA MET A 141 14.18 -7.46 -3.02
C MET A 141 12.66 -7.49 -2.78
N PRO A 142 11.93 -8.50 -3.31
CA PRO A 142 10.46 -8.55 -3.24
C PRO A 142 9.97 -8.66 -1.79
N GLY A 143 10.77 -9.25 -0.89
CA GLY A 143 10.45 -9.25 0.54
C GLY A 143 10.33 -7.82 1.11
N ALA A 144 11.26 -6.94 0.76
CA ALA A 144 11.23 -5.54 1.21
C ALA A 144 10.07 -4.74 0.60
N ALA A 145 9.55 -5.14 -0.57
CA ALA A 145 8.37 -4.52 -1.17
C ALA A 145 7.09 -4.74 -0.34
N GLY A 146 7.07 -5.73 0.55
CA GLY A 146 5.99 -5.93 1.51
C GLY A 146 5.86 -4.79 2.53
N ILE A 147 6.95 -4.08 2.86
CA ILE A 147 6.92 -2.99 3.84
C ILE A 147 6.00 -1.84 3.38
N PRO A 148 6.19 -1.21 2.21
CA PRO A 148 5.30 -0.15 1.76
C PRO A 148 3.86 -0.65 1.52
N LEU A 149 3.67 -1.88 1.05
CA LEU A 149 2.33 -2.46 0.89
C LEU A 149 1.62 -2.64 2.23
N LEU A 150 2.33 -3.17 3.25
CA LEU A 150 1.79 -3.34 4.59
C LEU A 150 1.48 -1.99 5.24
N THR A 151 2.36 -0.99 5.09
CA THR A 151 2.14 0.36 5.61
C THR A 151 0.85 0.97 5.04
N ALA A 152 0.64 0.86 3.73
CA ALA A 152 -0.58 1.35 3.10
C ALA A 152 -1.82 0.57 3.57
N TYR A 153 -1.74 -0.76 3.71
CA TYR A 153 -2.83 -1.57 4.25
C TYR A 153 -3.19 -1.17 5.68
N VAL A 154 -2.18 -1.04 6.55
CA VAL A 154 -2.39 -0.62 7.95
C VAL A 154 -3.00 0.77 8.03
N ALA A 155 -2.58 1.70 7.17
CA ALA A 155 -3.17 3.02 7.09
C ALA A 155 -4.67 2.97 6.73
N ALA A 156 -5.08 2.09 5.81
CA ALA A 156 -6.50 1.88 5.51
C ALA A 156 -7.23 1.22 6.69
N ALA A 157 -6.66 0.17 7.28
CA ALA A 157 -7.29 -0.59 8.34
C ALA A 157 -7.47 0.24 9.62
N SER A 158 -6.51 1.10 9.97
CA SER A 158 -6.58 1.96 11.16
C SER A 158 -7.61 3.09 11.03
N ASN A 159 -8.01 3.44 9.81
CA ASN A 159 -9.04 4.45 9.55
C ASN A 159 -10.43 3.85 9.27
N SER A 160 -10.59 2.53 9.32
CA SER A 160 -11.86 1.85 9.15
C SER A 160 -12.58 1.70 10.50
N THR A 161 -13.77 2.27 10.63
CA THR A 161 -14.56 2.23 11.89
C THR A 161 -15.20 0.87 12.16
N GLU A 162 -15.59 0.14 11.11
CA GLU A 162 -16.26 -1.16 11.19
C GLU A 162 -15.31 -2.35 10.98
N GLY A 163 -14.00 -2.08 10.76
CA GLY A 163 -13.04 -3.06 10.33
C GLY A 163 -13.13 -3.34 8.81
N LEU A 164 -12.07 -3.90 8.25
CA LEU A 164 -12.01 -4.26 6.83
C LEU A 164 -12.38 -5.72 6.65
N ALA A 165 -13.21 -6.03 5.65
CA ALA A 165 -13.46 -7.40 5.26
C ALA A 165 -12.14 -8.10 4.91
N PHE A 166 -12.01 -9.36 5.30
CA PHE A 166 -10.78 -10.15 5.12
C PHE A 166 -10.30 -10.22 3.65
N THR A 167 -11.24 -10.12 2.70
CA THR A 167 -10.94 -10.08 1.27
C THR A 167 -10.02 -8.93 0.87
N TYR A 168 -10.11 -7.78 1.55
CA TYR A 168 -9.24 -6.63 1.32
C TYR A 168 -7.78 -6.87 1.74
N PHE A 169 -7.55 -7.78 2.69
CA PHE A 169 -6.21 -8.23 3.04
C PHE A 169 -5.71 -9.30 2.07
N LEU A 170 -6.58 -10.23 1.68
CA LEU A 170 -6.21 -11.40 0.89
C LEU A 170 -5.65 -11.02 -0.48
N ILE A 171 -6.24 -10.03 -1.16
CA ILE A 171 -5.86 -9.64 -2.52
C ILE A 171 -4.42 -9.09 -2.58
N PRO A 172 -4.03 -8.06 -1.80
CA PRO A 172 -2.65 -7.57 -1.80
C PRO A 172 -1.66 -8.60 -1.26
N ALA A 173 -2.05 -9.40 -0.26
CA ALA A 173 -1.20 -10.47 0.26
C ALA A 173 -0.92 -11.55 -0.79
N ALA A 174 -1.93 -12.01 -1.53
CA ALA A 174 -1.77 -12.98 -2.60
C ALA A 174 -0.88 -12.44 -3.73
N ALA A 175 -1.06 -11.17 -4.12
CA ALA A 175 -0.22 -10.52 -5.13
C ALA A 175 1.24 -10.41 -4.67
N TRP A 176 1.48 -10.07 -3.40
CA TRP A 176 2.83 -10.02 -2.84
C TRP A 176 3.48 -11.40 -2.74
N VAL A 177 2.73 -12.43 -2.30
CA VAL A 177 3.21 -13.82 -2.28
C VAL A 177 3.54 -14.31 -3.69
N ALA A 178 2.72 -13.99 -4.69
CA ALA A 178 3.01 -14.29 -6.10
C ALA A 178 4.31 -13.63 -6.58
N LEU A 179 4.57 -12.39 -6.15
CA LEU A 179 5.82 -11.68 -6.43
C LEU A 179 7.03 -12.37 -5.78
N LEU A 180 6.92 -12.81 -4.51
CA LEU A 180 7.94 -13.59 -3.80
C LEU A 180 8.21 -14.93 -4.50
N ALA A 181 7.17 -15.66 -4.85
CA ALA A 181 7.26 -16.95 -5.54
C ALA A 181 7.93 -16.81 -6.90
N HIS A 182 7.60 -15.76 -7.68
CA HIS A 182 8.20 -15.51 -8.98
C HIS A 182 9.72 -15.27 -8.88
N GLU A 183 10.16 -14.45 -7.92
CA GLU A 183 11.61 -14.20 -7.73
C GLU A 183 12.31 -15.41 -7.12
N GLY A 184 11.67 -16.13 -6.18
CA GLY A 184 12.20 -17.36 -5.58
C GLY A 184 12.49 -18.43 -6.63
N THR A 185 11.54 -18.70 -7.52
CA THR A 185 11.74 -19.65 -8.63
C THR A 185 12.84 -19.21 -9.59
N SER A 186 12.95 -17.92 -9.89
CA SER A 186 13.98 -17.38 -10.76
C SER A 186 15.39 -17.48 -10.16
N ARG A 187 15.53 -17.47 -8.84
CA ARG A 187 16.80 -17.71 -8.13
C ARG A 187 17.18 -19.18 -8.14
N LEU A 188 16.24 -20.07 -7.82
CA LEU A 188 16.47 -21.52 -7.80
C LEU A 188 16.94 -22.05 -9.17
N VAL A 189 16.33 -21.59 -10.26
CA VAL A 189 16.74 -21.96 -11.63
C VAL A 189 18.19 -21.52 -11.92
N ARG A 190 18.62 -20.38 -11.40
CA ARG A 190 20.01 -19.90 -11.57
C ARG A 190 21.02 -20.72 -10.76
N TRP A 191 20.66 -21.12 -9.54
CA TRP A 191 21.52 -21.95 -8.69
C TRP A 191 21.60 -23.40 -9.19
N GLY A 192 20.48 -23.97 -9.62
CA GLY A 192 20.44 -25.32 -10.21
C GLY A 192 21.29 -25.47 -11.48
N ALA A 193 21.38 -24.41 -12.30
CA ALA A 193 22.21 -24.40 -13.50
C ALA A 193 23.74 -24.42 -13.20
N VAL A 194 24.16 -23.92 -12.04
CA VAL A 194 25.58 -23.93 -11.61
C VAL A 194 26.01 -25.31 -11.12
N ILE A 195 25.11 -26.05 -10.46
CA ILE A 195 25.41 -27.40 -9.91
C ILE A 195 25.29 -28.48 -10.99
N ALA A 196 24.48 -28.27 -12.02
CA ALA A 196 24.20 -29.20 -13.09
C ALA A 196 25.10 -29.01 -14.33
N ARG A 197 26.41 -28.81 -14.16
CA ARG A 197 27.41 -28.98 -15.25
C ARG A 197 28.07 -30.35 -15.14
N PRO A 198 27.45 -31.44 -15.63
CA PRO A 198 28.16 -32.66 -15.88
C PRO A 198 28.95 -32.50 -17.20
N ARG A 199 30.20 -32.90 -17.20
CA ARG A 199 30.94 -33.11 -18.43
C ARG A 199 30.23 -34.19 -19.24
N GLY A 200 29.48 -33.77 -20.27
CA GLY A 200 28.84 -34.67 -21.23
C GLY A 200 27.39 -35.02 -20.92
N GLY A 201 26.45 -34.47 -21.67
CA GLY A 201 25.10 -34.99 -21.87
C GLY A 201 23.99 -34.30 -21.03
N GLN A 202 23.02 -33.80 -21.75
CA GLN A 202 21.65 -33.44 -21.38
C GLN A 202 21.49 -32.64 -20.07
N ALA A 203 21.19 -31.37 -20.21
CA ALA A 203 20.69 -30.53 -19.14
C ALA A 203 19.44 -31.18 -18.52
N ARG A 204 19.61 -31.87 -17.39
CA ARG A 204 18.51 -32.35 -16.59
C ARG A 204 17.84 -31.14 -15.98
N ASN A 205 16.60 -30.89 -16.34
CA ASN A 205 15.77 -29.89 -15.67
C ASN A 205 15.86 -30.07 -14.15
N PRO A 206 15.94 -28.97 -13.36
CA PRO A 206 15.97 -29.08 -11.90
C PRO A 206 14.82 -29.98 -11.47
N ALA A 207 15.12 -30.94 -10.59
CA ALA A 207 14.18 -31.98 -10.18
C ALA A 207 12.78 -31.43 -9.94
N PRO A 208 11.77 -31.95 -10.63
CA PRO A 208 10.39 -31.43 -10.53
C PRO A 208 9.86 -31.42 -9.09
N GLY A 209 10.47 -32.22 -8.19
CA GLY A 209 10.12 -32.28 -6.78
C GLY A 209 10.32 -30.99 -5.99
N ILE A 210 11.39 -30.24 -6.22
CA ILE A 210 11.64 -29.00 -5.43
C ILE A 210 10.63 -27.90 -5.79
N LEU A 211 10.24 -27.82 -7.06
CA LEU A 211 9.26 -26.81 -7.52
C LEU A 211 7.83 -27.16 -7.03
N THR A 212 7.49 -28.44 -6.98
CA THR A 212 6.23 -28.93 -6.41
C THR A 212 6.16 -28.74 -4.91
N TRP A 213 7.26 -29.01 -4.18
CA TRP A 213 7.35 -28.73 -2.74
C TRP A 213 7.23 -27.24 -2.42
N ALA A 214 7.93 -26.37 -3.16
CA ALA A 214 7.85 -24.92 -2.97
C ALA A 214 6.44 -24.37 -3.27
N ARG A 215 5.76 -24.91 -4.29
CA ARG A 215 4.33 -24.59 -4.57
C ARG A 215 3.41 -25.10 -3.48
N GLY A 216 3.66 -26.32 -2.98
CA GLY A 216 2.89 -26.88 -1.88
C GLY A 216 3.00 -26.05 -0.61
N VAL A 217 4.20 -25.67 -0.21
CA VAL A 217 4.44 -24.80 0.96
C VAL A 217 3.79 -23.43 0.77
N ALA A 218 3.88 -22.83 -0.43
CA ALA A 218 3.24 -21.56 -0.72
C ALA A 218 1.71 -21.67 -0.65
N LEU A 219 1.11 -22.74 -1.18
CA LEU A 219 -0.33 -22.98 -1.09
C LEU A 219 -0.79 -23.22 0.35
N ILE A 220 -0.01 -23.99 1.14
CA ILE A 220 -0.30 -24.21 2.57
C ILE A 220 -0.20 -22.90 3.35
N ALA A 221 0.81 -22.07 3.08
CA ALA A 221 0.96 -20.76 3.72
C ALA A 221 -0.19 -19.80 3.35
N ILE A 222 -0.64 -19.82 2.10
CA ILE A 222 -1.82 -19.05 1.66
C ILE A 222 -3.09 -19.61 2.32
N ALA A 223 -3.28 -20.93 2.33
CA ALA A 223 -4.42 -21.56 2.98
C ALA A 223 -4.44 -21.28 4.50
N ALA A 224 -3.29 -21.37 5.17
CA ALA A 224 -3.17 -21.01 6.57
C ALA A 224 -3.48 -19.52 6.82
N ALA A 225 -2.98 -18.62 5.98
CA ALA A 225 -3.27 -17.19 6.06
C ALA A 225 -4.75 -16.87 5.84
N VAL A 226 -5.47 -17.70 5.07
CA VAL A 226 -6.92 -17.59 4.84
C VAL A 226 -7.73 -18.17 5.99
N VAL A 227 -7.33 -19.34 6.51
CA VAL A 227 -8.10 -20.09 7.51
C VAL A 227 -7.81 -19.60 8.93
N LEU A 228 -6.54 -19.24 9.25
CA LEU A 228 -6.15 -18.85 10.60
C LEU A 228 -6.96 -17.69 11.18
N PRO A 229 -7.24 -16.59 10.44
CA PRO A 229 -8.06 -15.49 10.95
C PRO A 229 -9.51 -15.89 11.23
N GLY A 230 -10.04 -16.91 10.53
CA GLY A 230 -11.39 -17.41 10.77
C GLY A 230 -11.51 -18.37 11.96
N VAL A 231 -10.38 -18.95 12.39
CA VAL A 231 -10.32 -19.92 13.52
C VAL A 231 -9.81 -19.25 14.79
N LEU A 232 -8.98 -18.21 14.68
CA LEU A 232 -8.52 -17.46 15.84
C LEU A 232 -9.67 -16.63 16.42
N PRO A 233 -9.88 -16.65 17.75
CA PRO A 233 -10.89 -15.80 18.37
C PRO A 233 -10.60 -14.34 18.01
N TYR A 234 -11.63 -13.65 17.54
CA TYR A 234 -11.57 -12.25 17.17
C TYR A 234 -11.15 -11.43 18.39
N LEU A 235 -9.90 -11.03 18.45
CA LEU A 235 -9.48 -10.03 19.42
C LEU A 235 -10.14 -8.71 19.02
N PRO A 236 -11.04 -8.15 19.84
CA PRO A 236 -11.72 -6.93 19.47
C PRO A 236 -10.69 -5.83 19.21
N PRO A 237 -10.88 -4.99 18.17
CA PRO A 237 -9.91 -3.97 17.72
C PRO A 237 -9.57 -2.92 18.80
N ARG A 238 -10.23 -2.96 19.95
CA ARG A 238 -10.06 -2.06 21.10
C ARG A 238 -8.68 -2.17 21.78
N PHE A 239 -7.98 -3.31 21.65
CA PHE A 239 -6.70 -3.51 22.33
C PHE A 239 -5.54 -2.68 21.79
N ILE A 240 -5.51 -2.37 20.50
CA ILE A 240 -4.43 -1.56 19.90
C ILE A 240 -4.73 -0.08 20.06
N ALA A 241 -5.98 0.34 19.85
CA ALA A 241 -6.39 1.73 20.03
C ALA A 241 -6.30 2.18 21.49
N ASP A 242 -6.74 1.35 22.45
CA ASP A 242 -6.66 1.64 23.88
C ASP A 242 -5.21 1.60 24.41
N GLY A 243 -4.33 0.79 23.81
CA GLY A 243 -2.91 0.73 24.18
C GLY A 243 -2.13 1.99 23.80
N LEU A 244 -2.44 2.58 22.63
CA LEU A 244 -1.84 3.83 22.17
C LEU A 244 -2.52 5.07 22.76
N ALA A 245 -3.82 5.00 23.06
CA ALA A 245 -4.55 6.09 23.69
C ALA A 245 -4.31 6.20 25.21
N ARG A 246 -3.80 5.16 25.89
CA ARG A 246 -3.42 5.24 27.30
C ARG A 246 -2.22 6.14 27.58
N GLY A 247 -1.39 6.44 26.58
CA GLY A 247 -0.31 7.43 26.71
C GLY A 247 -0.81 8.87 26.86
N ASP A 248 -2.00 9.17 26.33
CA ASP A 248 -2.54 10.55 26.30
C ASP A 248 -3.67 10.77 27.33
N ARG A 249 -4.24 9.71 27.90
CA ARG A 249 -5.29 9.78 28.94
C ARG A 249 -4.77 9.82 30.38
N GLY A 250 -3.47 9.84 30.58
CA GLY A 250 -2.86 10.02 31.91
C GLY A 250 -3.09 11.39 32.54
N GLY A 251 -3.64 12.36 31.82
CA GLY A 251 -3.89 13.72 32.28
C GLY A 251 -5.34 14.07 32.66
N ASN A 252 -6.34 13.34 32.15
CA ASN A 252 -7.75 13.73 32.32
C ASN A 252 -8.55 12.89 33.33
N GLY A 253 -7.95 11.84 33.89
CA GLY A 253 -8.66 11.00 34.87
C GLY A 253 -8.85 11.63 36.27
N VAL A 254 -8.08 12.68 36.58
CA VAL A 254 -8.17 13.37 37.87
C VAL A 254 -9.24 14.48 37.84
N GLY A 255 -9.49 15.06 36.67
CA GLY A 255 -10.49 16.14 36.51
C GLY A 255 -11.93 15.66 36.59
N SER A 256 -12.25 14.50 36.01
CA SER A 256 -13.62 13.98 36.03
C SER A 256 -14.02 13.41 37.39
N SER A 257 -13.07 12.80 38.12
CA SER A 257 -13.33 12.32 39.48
C SER A 257 -13.48 13.44 40.49
N LEU A 258 -12.83 14.60 40.28
CA LEU A 258 -13.00 15.78 41.12
C LEU A 258 -14.35 16.49 40.84
N GLN A 259 -14.81 16.52 39.57
CA GLN A 259 -16.12 17.07 39.26
C GLN A 259 -17.26 16.21 39.82
N ASP A 260 -17.16 14.89 39.75
CA ASP A 260 -18.14 13.99 40.35
C ASP A 260 -18.17 14.07 41.89
N THR A 261 -17.01 14.22 42.53
CA THR A 261 -16.96 14.41 43.98
C THR A 261 -17.49 15.77 44.41
N LEU A 262 -17.28 16.83 43.65
CA LEU A 262 -17.83 18.15 43.92
C LEU A 262 -19.35 18.19 43.71
N ALA A 263 -19.88 17.50 42.68
CA ALA A 263 -21.32 17.40 42.45
C ALA A 263 -22.02 16.63 43.60
N VAL A 264 -21.44 15.57 44.12
CA VAL A 264 -21.98 14.84 45.28
C VAL A 264 -21.91 15.69 46.58
N ALA A 265 -20.86 16.48 46.76
CA ALA A 265 -20.75 17.38 47.94
C ALA A 265 -21.76 18.51 47.89
N GLN A 266 -22.08 19.07 46.71
CA GLN A 266 -23.15 20.08 46.54
C GLN A 266 -24.53 19.51 46.82
N HIS A 267 -24.83 18.28 46.40
CA HIS A 267 -26.12 17.63 46.68
C HIS A 267 -26.33 17.29 48.16
N LEU A 268 -25.25 17.10 48.92
CA LEU A 268 -25.33 16.85 50.36
C LEU A 268 -25.48 18.17 51.19
N GLY A 269 -24.94 19.28 50.68
CA GLY A 269 -25.07 20.60 51.29
C GLY A 269 -26.45 21.23 51.18
N ASP A 270 -27.24 20.84 50.16
CA ASP A 270 -28.60 21.39 49.91
C ASP A 270 -29.69 20.65 50.76
N ARG A 271 -29.33 19.70 51.61
CA ARG A 271 -30.25 18.94 52.48
C ARG A 271 -30.07 19.22 53.96
N SER A 272 -29.27 20.19 54.32
CA SER A 272 -29.13 20.71 55.71
C SER A 272 -29.73 22.11 55.78
#